data_8b55a62e5dfa30222b9af43c364bd43a
#
_entry.id   8b55a62e5dfa30222b9af43c364bd43a
#
_cell.length_a   1.000
_cell.length_b   1.000
_cell.length_c   1.000
_cell.angle_alpha   90.00
_cell.angle_beta   90.00
_cell.angle_gamma   90.00
#
_symmetry.space_group_name_H-M   'P 1'
#
loop_
_entity.id
_entity.type
_entity.pdbx_description
1 polymer ?
#
loop_
_entity_poly.entity_id
_entity_poly.type
_entity_poly.pdbx_seq_one_letter_code
_entity_poly.pdbx_strand_id
1 'polypeptide(L)'
;MRRIVTLCCVCAALAACVAGPGAGPDALELANLRPWNTVPATAPAALVASFERVCLDGPTDPDRAAAALRAQDYVETRRRPGALTRGFVVDDTRPAVLLGMDGRSCAVAAKARTGQTERIHTMVARRFPTAQAVDPARIGIRTESAWSTGTGLVVLNRVILPGRPSELLLIRIRG
;
A
#
# COMPACT_ATOMS: atom_id res chain seq x y z
N MET A 1 -39.57 -37.62 52.75
CA MET A 1 -39.28 -36.21 52.54
C MET A 1 -37.97 -36.12 51.74
N ARG A 2 -38.04 -35.98 50.43
CA ARG A 2 -36.86 -35.88 49.52
C ARG A 2 -36.68 -34.42 49.14
N ARG A 3 -35.58 -33.80 49.58
CA ARG A 3 -35.18 -32.44 49.16
C ARG A 3 -34.44 -32.54 47.80
N ILE A 4 -35.03 -32.01 46.75
CA ILE A 4 -34.41 -31.84 45.47
C ILE A 4 -33.61 -30.52 45.53
N VAL A 5 -32.30 -30.65 45.44
CA VAL A 5 -31.41 -29.50 45.32
C VAL A 5 -31.27 -29.20 43.81
N THR A 6 -31.89 -28.12 43.39
CA THR A 6 -31.77 -27.62 42.00
C THR A 6 -30.45 -26.88 41.85
N LEU A 7 -29.51 -27.48 41.13
CA LEU A 7 -28.20 -26.87 40.77
C LEU A 7 -28.40 -25.93 39.58
N CYS A 8 -28.40 -24.65 39.85
CA CYS A 8 -28.48 -23.60 38.81
C CYS A 8 -27.10 -23.45 38.18
N CYS A 9 -26.89 -24.02 36.96
CA CYS A 9 -25.72 -23.75 36.13
C CYS A 9 -25.85 -22.35 35.54
N VAL A 10 -25.13 -21.40 36.10
CA VAL A 10 -24.92 -20.08 35.50
C VAL A 10 -23.83 -20.25 34.44
N CYS A 11 -24.19 -20.45 33.19
CA CYS A 11 -23.31 -20.32 32.06
C CYS A 11 -23.03 -18.83 31.82
N ALA A 12 -21.93 -18.33 32.39
CA ALA A 12 -21.39 -17.04 32.03
C ALA A 12 -20.87 -17.13 30.57
N ALA A 13 -21.68 -16.66 29.63
CA ALA A 13 -21.24 -16.45 28.26
C ALA A 13 -20.22 -15.33 28.28
N LEU A 14 -18.94 -15.67 28.26
CA LEU A 14 -17.85 -14.77 27.88
C LEU A 14 -18.03 -14.43 26.40
N ALA A 15 -18.78 -13.37 26.13
CA ALA A 15 -18.77 -12.72 24.84
C ALA A 15 -17.35 -12.12 24.66
N ALA A 16 -16.44 -12.91 24.12
CA ALA A 16 -15.20 -12.40 23.57
C ALA A 16 -15.61 -11.45 22.46
N CYS A 17 -15.50 -10.14 22.72
CA CYS A 17 -15.52 -9.14 21.65
C CYS A 17 -14.36 -9.46 20.72
N VAL A 18 -14.63 -10.21 19.66
CA VAL A 18 -13.72 -10.33 18.53
C VAL A 18 -13.73 -8.95 17.90
N ALA A 19 -12.76 -8.12 18.25
CA ALA A 19 -12.51 -6.90 17.53
C ALA A 19 -12.25 -7.30 16.06
N GLY A 20 -13.09 -6.83 15.15
CA GLY A 20 -12.89 -7.08 13.74
C GLY A 20 -11.50 -6.63 13.30
N PRO A 21 -10.93 -7.20 12.21
CA PRO A 21 -9.64 -6.78 11.70
C PRO A 21 -9.67 -5.26 11.46
N GLY A 22 -8.79 -4.52 12.13
CA GLY A 22 -8.71 -3.07 12.08
C GLY A 22 -9.33 -2.29 13.25
N ALA A 23 -9.87 -2.96 14.31
CA ALA A 23 -10.48 -2.28 15.45
C ALA A 23 -9.56 -2.19 16.72
N GLY A 24 -8.32 -2.65 16.62
CA GLY A 24 -7.35 -2.58 17.73
C GLY A 24 -6.71 -1.17 17.87
N PRO A 25 -6.07 -0.88 19.03
CA PRO A 25 -5.35 0.38 19.24
C PRO A 25 -4.29 0.63 18.16
N ASP A 26 -3.58 -0.40 17.71
CA ASP A 26 -2.59 -0.32 16.64
C ASP A 26 -3.22 0.12 15.30
N ALA A 27 -4.44 -0.33 15.02
CA ALA A 27 -5.17 0.09 13.81
C ALA A 27 -5.57 1.57 13.87
N LEU A 28 -5.93 2.08 15.04
CA LEU A 28 -6.23 3.50 15.25
C LEU A 28 -4.96 4.35 15.12
N GLU A 29 -3.85 3.87 15.64
CA GLU A 29 -2.55 4.53 15.49
C GLU A 29 -2.14 4.58 14.02
N LEU A 30 -2.19 3.46 13.31
CA LEU A 30 -1.89 3.38 11.87
C LEU A 30 -2.81 4.28 11.03
N ALA A 31 -4.10 4.33 11.36
CA ALA A 31 -5.07 5.18 10.65
C ALA A 31 -4.77 6.68 10.82
N ASN A 32 -4.17 7.08 11.94
CA ASN A 32 -3.76 8.46 12.20
C ASN A 32 -2.41 8.81 11.59
N LEU A 33 -1.62 7.82 11.15
CA LEU A 33 -0.38 8.08 10.43
C LEU A 33 -0.68 8.78 9.10
N ARG A 34 0.14 9.78 8.80
CA ARG A 34 0.11 10.38 7.47
C ARG A 34 1.03 9.57 6.57
N PRO A 35 0.59 9.09 5.40
CA PRO A 35 1.39 8.21 4.53
C PRO A 35 2.79 8.73 4.23
N TRP A 36 2.95 10.07 4.18
CA TRP A 36 4.24 10.74 3.98
C TRP A 36 5.10 10.90 5.25
N ASN A 37 4.57 10.59 6.44
CA ASN A 37 5.33 10.65 7.68
C ASN A 37 5.92 9.29 8.08
N THR A 38 5.41 8.22 7.49
CA THR A 38 5.82 6.86 7.82
C THR A 38 6.03 6.07 6.54
N VAL A 39 7.16 6.31 5.92
CA VAL A 39 7.55 5.56 4.73
C VAL A 39 8.32 4.33 5.19
N PRO A 40 7.82 3.12 4.94
CA PRO A 40 8.44 1.88 5.42
C PRO A 40 9.84 1.66 4.85
N ALA A 41 10.69 0.98 5.62
CA ALA A 41 12.04 0.60 5.20
C ALA A 41 12.02 -0.74 4.44
N THR A 42 11.23 -0.81 3.38
CA THR A 42 10.99 -2.02 2.60
C THR A 42 12.23 -2.51 1.86
N ALA A 43 12.49 -3.81 1.89
CA ALA A 43 13.54 -4.43 1.09
C ALA A 43 13.27 -4.26 -0.42
N PRO A 44 14.31 -4.09 -1.27
CA PRO A 44 14.12 -3.85 -2.71
C PRO A 44 13.27 -4.91 -3.42
N ALA A 45 13.47 -6.19 -3.09
CA ALA A 45 12.68 -7.27 -3.65
C ALA A 45 11.20 -7.23 -3.22
N ALA A 46 10.94 -6.91 -1.94
CA ALA A 46 9.58 -6.80 -1.41
C ALA A 46 8.83 -5.60 -2.00
N LEU A 47 9.51 -4.48 -2.28
CA LEU A 47 8.93 -3.33 -2.97
C LEU A 47 8.41 -3.72 -4.36
N VAL A 48 9.27 -4.37 -5.16
CA VAL A 48 8.90 -4.81 -6.52
C VAL A 48 7.80 -5.85 -6.49
N ALA A 49 7.90 -6.87 -5.63
CA ALA A 49 6.86 -7.90 -5.50
C ALA A 49 5.51 -7.32 -5.07
N SER A 50 5.51 -6.33 -4.17
CA SER A 50 4.28 -5.65 -3.76
C SER A 50 3.67 -4.84 -4.90
N PHE A 51 4.49 -4.13 -5.68
CA PHE A 51 4.03 -3.39 -6.85
C PHE A 51 3.40 -4.32 -7.90
N GLU A 52 4.06 -5.43 -8.21
CA GLU A 52 3.51 -6.42 -9.15
C GLU A 52 2.17 -6.95 -8.65
N ARG A 53 2.11 -7.46 -7.42
CA ARG A 53 0.90 -8.05 -6.86
C ARG A 53 -0.26 -7.06 -6.74
N VAL A 54 -0.01 -5.83 -6.28
CA VAL A 54 -1.07 -4.86 -5.96
C VAL A 54 -1.41 -4.00 -7.17
N CYS A 55 -0.40 -3.45 -7.86
CA CYS A 55 -0.62 -2.44 -8.90
C CYS A 55 -0.69 -3.01 -10.31
N LEU A 56 -0.02 -4.14 -10.59
CA LEU A 56 -0.07 -4.76 -11.91
C LEU A 56 -1.15 -5.83 -11.99
N ASP A 57 -1.16 -6.76 -11.03
CA ASP A 57 -2.01 -7.96 -11.04
C ASP A 57 -3.27 -7.81 -10.16
N GLY A 58 -3.31 -6.76 -9.31
CA GLY A 58 -4.43 -6.49 -8.42
C GLY A 58 -5.66 -5.89 -9.10
N PRO A 59 -6.80 -5.83 -8.37
CA PRO A 59 -8.02 -5.24 -8.87
C PRO A 59 -7.83 -3.77 -9.30
N THR A 60 -8.46 -3.38 -10.40
CA THR A 60 -8.46 -1.99 -10.88
C THR A 60 -9.50 -1.12 -10.18
N ASP A 61 -10.60 -1.73 -9.77
CA ASP A 61 -11.62 -1.06 -8.97
C ASP A 61 -11.08 -0.67 -7.60
N PRO A 62 -11.16 0.61 -7.19
CA PRO A 62 -10.55 1.10 -5.96
C PRO A 62 -11.09 0.43 -4.69
N ASP A 63 -12.37 0.08 -4.66
CA ASP A 63 -12.97 -0.52 -3.47
C ASP A 63 -12.60 -2.00 -3.34
N ARG A 64 -12.55 -2.73 -4.45
CA ARG A 64 -12.02 -4.10 -4.48
C ARG A 64 -10.54 -4.15 -4.12
N ALA A 65 -9.74 -3.21 -4.65
CA ALA A 65 -8.33 -3.10 -4.29
C ALA A 65 -8.16 -2.80 -2.80
N ALA A 66 -8.95 -1.88 -2.24
CA ALA A 66 -8.94 -1.57 -0.82
C ALA A 66 -9.35 -2.78 0.04
N ALA A 67 -10.36 -3.54 -0.36
CA ALA A 67 -10.77 -4.77 0.32
C ALA A 67 -9.65 -5.82 0.30
N ALA A 68 -8.99 -6.01 -0.84
CA ALA A 68 -7.85 -6.91 -0.96
C ALA A 68 -6.64 -6.51 -0.10
N LEU A 69 -6.40 -5.20 0.08
CA LEU A 69 -5.36 -4.69 0.98
C LEU A 69 -5.74 -4.93 2.44
N ARG A 70 -6.97 -4.66 2.85
CA ARG A 70 -7.44 -4.93 4.23
C ARG A 70 -7.36 -6.42 4.58
N ALA A 71 -7.63 -7.32 3.63
CA ALA A 71 -7.45 -8.76 3.81
C ALA A 71 -5.97 -9.18 4.00
N GLN A 72 -5.01 -8.27 3.78
CA GLN A 72 -3.59 -8.43 4.01
C GLN A 72 -3.10 -7.55 5.19
N ASP A 73 -4.00 -7.17 6.09
CA ASP A 73 -3.78 -6.37 7.31
C ASP A 73 -3.38 -4.90 7.04
N TYR A 74 -3.52 -4.42 5.81
CA TYR A 74 -3.32 -3.01 5.56
C TYR A 74 -4.44 -2.17 6.17
N VAL A 75 -4.06 -1.06 6.83
CA VAL A 75 -4.98 -0.08 7.40
C VAL A 75 -5.03 1.15 6.50
N GLU A 76 -6.24 1.59 6.16
CA GLU A 76 -6.43 2.83 5.42
C GLU A 76 -6.12 4.03 6.30
N THR A 77 -5.20 4.88 5.86
CA THR A 77 -4.83 6.10 6.59
C THR A 77 -5.90 7.17 6.43
N ARG A 78 -5.98 8.07 7.43
CA ARG A 78 -6.93 9.19 7.38
C ARG A 78 -6.70 10.04 6.14
N ARG A 79 -7.73 10.18 5.33
CA ARG A 79 -7.72 10.98 4.11
C ARG A 79 -7.83 12.46 4.43
N ARG A 80 -7.10 13.30 3.67
CA ARG A 80 -7.36 14.75 3.67
C ARG A 80 -8.61 15.05 2.85
N PRO A 81 -9.40 16.09 3.22
CA PRO A 81 -10.44 16.60 2.34
C PRO A 81 -9.88 16.91 0.94
N GLY A 82 -10.57 16.45 -0.10
CA GLY A 82 -10.14 16.64 -1.49
C GLY A 82 -8.98 15.78 -1.98
N ALA A 83 -8.45 14.86 -1.17
CA ALA A 83 -7.41 13.95 -1.64
C ALA A 83 -7.93 13.03 -2.74
N LEU A 84 -7.18 12.94 -3.85
CA LEU A 84 -7.48 12.08 -4.99
C LEU A 84 -6.98 10.63 -4.83
N THR A 85 -6.31 10.35 -3.71
CA THR A 85 -5.73 9.03 -3.42
C THR A 85 -6.13 8.55 -2.02
N ARG A 86 -6.21 7.23 -1.88
CA ARG A 86 -6.35 6.50 -0.62
C ARG A 86 -5.00 5.91 -0.26
N GLY A 87 -4.53 6.13 0.96
CA GLY A 87 -3.26 5.59 1.46
C GLY A 87 -3.50 4.40 2.38
N PHE A 88 -2.65 3.39 2.28
CA PHE A 88 -2.70 2.18 3.08
C PHE A 88 -1.31 1.87 3.64
N VAL A 89 -1.25 1.54 4.91
CA VAL A 89 -0.01 1.17 5.63
C VAL A 89 -0.26 -0.11 6.44
N VAL A 90 0.81 -0.80 6.79
CA VAL A 90 0.69 -2.04 7.57
C VAL A 90 1.79 -2.17 8.62
N ASP A 91 3.05 -2.17 8.22
CA ASP A 91 4.22 -2.33 9.08
C ASP A 91 5.45 -1.61 8.47
N ASP A 92 6.59 -1.68 9.13
CA ASP A 92 7.82 -1.02 8.70
C ASP A 92 8.53 -1.73 7.53
N THR A 93 8.13 -2.93 7.16
CA THR A 93 8.82 -3.77 6.16
C THR A 93 8.08 -3.86 4.84
N ARG A 94 6.76 -3.78 4.85
CA ARG A 94 5.93 -3.77 3.64
C ARG A 94 5.73 -2.33 3.17
N PRO A 95 5.75 -2.07 1.85
CA PRO A 95 5.60 -0.70 1.35
C PRO A 95 4.21 -0.14 1.64
N ALA A 96 4.11 1.16 1.84
CA ALA A 96 2.82 1.84 1.81
C ALA A 96 2.23 1.74 0.39
N VAL A 97 0.90 1.68 0.30
CA VAL A 97 0.17 1.61 -0.98
C VAL A 97 -0.70 2.84 -1.13
N LEU A 98 -0.71 3.42 -2.33
CA LEU A 98 -1.55 4.55 -2.70
C LEU A 98 -2.45 4.13 -3.86
N LEU A 99 -3.75 4.23 -3.69
CA LEU A 99 -4.75 3.94 -4.74
C LEU A 99 -5.41 5.24 -5.18
N GLY A 100 -5.41 5.51 -6.49
CA GLY A 100 -6.21 6.58 -7.07
C GLY A 100 -7.69 6.28 -6.94
N MET A 101 -8.48 7.28 -6.58
CA MET A 101 -9.93 7.14 -6.41
C MET A 101 -10.67 6.88 -7.74
N ASP A 102 -10.04 7.23 -8.84
CA ASP A 102 -10.53 6.98 -10.20
C ASP A 102 -10.17 5.57 -10.74
N GLY A 103 -9.45 4.77 -9.95
CA GLY A 103 -8.95 3.45 -10.36
C GLY A 103 -7.82 3.48 -11.40
N ARG A 104 -7.40 4.66 -11.85
CA ARG A 104 -6.38 4.80 -12.91
C ARG A 104 -4.96 4.75 -12.38
N SER A 105 -4.74 5.09 -11.12
CA SER A 105 -3.40 5.10 -10.54
C SER A 105 -3.29 4.18 -9.32
N CYS A 106 -2.12 3.54 -9.21
CA CYS A 106 -1.72 2.75 -8.06
C CYS A 106 -0.22 2.94 -7.86
N ALA A 107 0.20 3.12 -6.62
CA ALA A 107 1.60 3.26 -6.30
C ALA A 107 1.98 2.50 -5.03
N VAL A 108 3.25 2.13 -4.94
CA VAL A 108 3.89 1.68 -3.70
C VAL A 108 4.98 2.68 -3.31
N ALA A 109 5.10 2.95 -2.01
CA ALA A 109 6.05 3.90 -1.46
C ALA A 109 6.91 3.25 -0.37
N ALA A 110 8.21 3.51 -0.41
CA ALA A 110 9.16 3.06 0.60
C ALA A 110 10.33 4.05 0.74
N LYS A 111 11.10 3.97 1.85
CA LYS A 111 12.38 4.66 1.97
C LYS A 111 13.30 4.21 0.83
N ALA A 112 13.99 5.18 0.22
CA ALA A 112 14.95 4.88 -0.83
C ALA A 112 16.11 4.05 -0.28
N ARG A 113 16.44 2.96 -0.95
CA ARG A 113 17.53 2.03 -0.60
C ARG A 113 18.28 1.60 -1.85
N THR A 114 19.55 1.27 -1.67
CA THR A 114 20.40 0.71 -2.75
C THR A 114 19.77 -0.55 -3.35
N GLY A 115 19.82 -0.65 -4.67
CA GLY A 115 19.32 -1.80 -5.43
C GLY A 115 17.83 -1.75 -5.77
N GLN A 116 17.06 -0.76 -5.30
CA GLN A 116 15.65 -0.63 -5.70
C GLN A 116 15.51 -0.24 -7.17
N THR A 117 16.22 0.78 -7.63
CA THR A 117 16.16 1.26 -9.02
C THR A 117 16.49 0.16 -10.02
N GLU A 118 17.59 -0.58 -9.80
CA GLU A 118 18.00 -1.68 -10.70
C GLU A 118 16.94 -2.78 -10.78
N ARG A 119 16.37 -3.18 -9.63
CA ARG A 119 15.32 -4.21 -9.61
C ARG A 119 14.03 -3.73 -10.28
N ILE A 120 13.72 -2.44 -10.19
CA ILE A 120 12.57 -1.84 -10.88
C ILE A 120 12.80 -1.87 -12.39
N HIS A 121 13.97 -1.48 -12.87
CA HIS A 121 14.32 -1.57 -14.30
C HIS A 121 14.22 -3.00 -14.81
N THR A 122 14.77 -3.97 -14.06
CA THR A 122 14.66 -5.40 -14.39
C THR A 122 13.21 -5.87 -14.44
N MET A 123 12.39 -5.47 -13.48
CA MET A 123 10.96 -5.79 -13.43
C MET A 123 10.23 -5.19 -14.64
N VAL A 124 10.48 -3.92 -14.97
CA VAL A 124 9.84 -3.27 -16.12
C VAL A 124 10.21 -3.99 -17.42
N ALA A 125 11.50 -4.30 -17.64
CA ALA A 125 11.94 -5.03 -18.82
C ALA A 125 11.29 -6.42 -18.95
N ARG A 126 11.10 -7.11 -17.83
CA ARG A 126 10.46 -8.43 -17.80
C ARG A 126 8.95 -8.36 -18.05
N ARG A 127 8.24 -7.42 -17.37
CA ARG A 127 6.77 -7.34 -17.40
C ARG A 127 6.25 -6.62 -18.64
N PHE A 128 7.05 -5.74 -19.21
CA PHE A 128 6.70 -4.89 -20.34
C PHE A 128 7.84 -4.88 -21.37
N PRO A 129 8.07 -5.99 -22.09
CA PRO A 129 9.22 -6.11 -23.01
C PRO A 129 9.20 -5.10 -24.16
N THR A 130 8.03 -4.51 -24.44
CA THR A 130 7.87 -3.47 -25.48
C THR A 130 7.80 -2.06 -24.90
N ALA A 131 8.04 -1.89 -23.58
CA ALA A 131 8.02 -0.58 -22.97
C ALA A 131 9.09 0.34 -23.54
N GLN A 132 8.72 1.58 -23.78
CA GLN A 132 9.62 2.63 -24.26
C GLN A 132 9.92 3.60 -23.13
N ALA A 133 11.20 3.94 -22.96
CA ALA A 133 11.60 4.98 -22.02
C ALA A 133 10.98 6.33 -22.44
N VAL A 134 10.46 7.03 -21.46
CA VAL A 134 9.92 8.39 -21.60
C VAL A 134 10.87 9.34 -20.89
N ASP A 135 11.11 10.51 -21.48
CA ASP A 135 11.91 11.56 -20.84
C ASP A 135 11.30 11.93 -19.47
N PRO A 136 11.99 11.70 -18.35
CA PRO A 136 11.51 12.02 -17.03
C PRO A 136 11.07 13.48 -16.85
N ALA A 137 11.75 14.42 -17.51
CA ALA A 137 11.44 15.85 -17.43
C ALA A 137 10.02 16.19 -17.94
N ARG A 138 9.50 15.37 -18.85
CA ARG A 138 8.12 15.53 -19.37
C ARG A 138 7.05 15.05 -18.42
N ILE A 139 7.41 14.21 -17.43
CA ILE A 139 6.49 13.65 -16.43
C ILE A 139 6.47 14.55 -15.19
N GLY A 140 7.63 14.95 -14.70
CA GLY A 140 7.72 15.83 -13.53
C GLY A 140 9.10 15.86 -12.90
N ILE A 141 9.37 16.92 -12.13
CA ILE A 141 10.68 17.21 -11.52
C ILE A 141 11.20 16.16 -10.53
N ARG A 142 10.34 15.24 -10.08
CA ARG A 142 10.70 14.17 -9.14
C ARG A 142 10.84 12.82 -9.81
N THR A 143 10.64 12.76 -11.12
CA THR A 143 10.72 11.53 -11.87
C THR A 143 12.17 11.16 -12.12
N GLU A 144 12.55 9.97 -11.66
CA GLU A 144 13.88 9.37 -11.89
C GLU A 144 13.88 8.57 -13.22
N SER A 145 12.80 7.84 -13.47
CA SER A 145 12.61 7.06 -14.69
C SER A 145 11.13 6.92 -15.02
N ALA A 146 10.79 6.85 -16.29
CA ALA A 146 9.43 6.60 -16.74
C ALA A 146 9.42 5.74 -18.00
N TRP A 147 8.37 4.91 -18.13
CA TRP A 147 8.18 4.01 -19.28
C TRP A 147 6.73 4.07 -19.75
N SER A 148 6.56 4.27 -21.06
CA SER A 148 5.29 4.04 -21.73
C SER A 148 5.14 2.55 -21.99
N THR A 149 4.02 1.98 -21.57
CA THR A 149 3.64 0.59 -21.80
C THR A 149 2.41 0.56 -22.69
N GLY A 150 2.08 -0.56 -23.31
CA GLY A 150 0.87 -0.66 -24.13
C GLY A 150 -0.45 -0.35 -23.41
N THR A 151 -0.42 -0.19 -22.08
CA THR A 151 -1.60 0.01 -21.23
C THR A 151 -1.45 1.21 -20.28
N GLY A 152 -0.54 2.15 -20.57
CA GLY A 152 -0.32 3.36 -19.78
C GLY A 152 1.14 3.60 -19.43
N LEU A 153 1.42 4.13 -18.24
CA LEU A 153 2.76 4.49 -17.80
C LEU A 153 3.17 3.72 -16.53
N VAL A 154 4.45 3.40 -16.42
CA VAL A 154 5.12 3.08 -15.16
C VAL A 154 6.09 4.22 -14.86
N VAL A 155 6.05 4.77 -13.66
CA VAL A 155 6.84 5.93 -13.26
C VAL A 155 7.56 5.63 -11.96
N LEU A 156 8.85 5.91 -11.92
CA LEU A 156 9.68 5.87 -10.73
C LEU A 156 9.99 7.30 -10.30
N ASN A 157 9.46 7.69 -9.15
CA ASN A 157 9.74 8.99 -8.53
C ASN A 157 10.68 8.82 -7.34
N ARG A 158 11.62 9.76 -7.20
CA ARG A 158 12.44 9.90 -6.01
C ARG A 158 12.17 11.26 -5.36
N VAL A 159 11.72 11.23 -4.13
CA VAL A 159 11.46 12.43 -3.35
C VAL A 159 12.61 12.64 -2.36
N ILE A 160 13.35 13.72 -2.57
CA ILE A 160 14.43 14.12 -1.67
C ILE A 160 13.91 15.30 -0.84
N LEU A 161 13.85 15.11 0.47
CA LEU A 161 13.41 16.13 1.42
C LEU A 161 14.59 16.49 2.33
N PRO A 162 14.91 17.78 2.54
CA PRO A 162 15.95 18.20 3.46
C PRO A 162 15.71 17.62 4.86
N GLY A 163 16.75 17.03 5.48
CA GLY A 163 16.69 16.49 6.83
C GLY A 163 15.85 15.22 7.01
N ARG A 164 15.39 14.58 5.91
CA ARG A 164 14.64 13.31 5.94
C ARG A 164 15.27 12.29 4.97
N PRO A 165 15.12 10.99 5.23
CA PRO A 165 15.47 9.97 4.25
C PRO A 165 14.72 10.20 2.96
N SER A 166 15.40 10.01 1.83
CA SER A 166 14.75 10.03 0.51
C SER A 166 13.69 8.94 0.44
N GLU A 167 12.62 9.22 -0.27
CA GLU A 167 11.52 8.31 -0.51
C GLU A 167 11.48 7.92 -1.98
N LEU A 168 11.04 6.70 -2.25
CA LEU A 168 10.87 6.17 -3.58
C LEU A 168 9.41 5.76 -3.76
N LEU A 169 8.81 6.24 -4.85
CA LEU A 169 7.46 5.87 -5.27
C LEU A 169 7.54 5.19 -6.64
N LEU A 170 6.98 3.99 -6.72
CA LEU A 170 6.79 3.29 -7.98
C LEU A 170 5.30 3.30 -8.32
N ILE A 171 4.95 3.92 -9.44
CA ILE A 171 3.59 4.30 -9.80
C ILE A 171 3.19 3.60 -11.10
N ARG A 172 2.00 3.03 -11.12
CA ARG A 172 1.28 2.61 -12.33
C ARG A 172 0.20 3.64 -12.65
N ILE A 173 0.18 4.14 -13.88
CA ILE A 173 -0.90 4.96 -14.43
C ILE A 173 -1.48 4.22 -15.63
N ARG A 174 -2.76 3.92 -15.60
CA ARG A 174 -3.47 3.26 -16.69
C ARG A 174 -3.95 4.29 -17.70
N GLY A 175 -3.81 3.96 -18.99
CA GLY A 175 -4.31 4.78 -20.09
C GLY A 175 -5.83 4.70 -20.24
#